data_90c7b5bddd076e86f867839007754f9b
#
_entry.id   90c7b5bddd076e86f867839007754f9b
#
_cell.length_a   1.000
_cell.length_b   1.000
_cell.length_c   1.000
_cell.angle_alpha   90.00
_cell.angle_beta   90.00
_cell.angle_gamma   90.00
#
_symmetry.space_group_name_H-M   'P 1'
#
loop_
_entity.id
_entity.type
_entity.pdbx_description
1 polymer ?
#
loop_
_entity_poly.entity_id
_entity_poly.type
_entity_poly.pdbx_seq_one_letter_code
_entity_poly.pdbx_strand_id
1 'polypeptide(L)'
;MHVQKNAVQETTIIDKNNIDNYIRRDEHREYRPNHTNKIAASILKGVHPEGNITVNRIGKKNRVIDGNHRIDAIRKNIALDPNFSIELDFSVYKDLTLTEEVEKYQIIANSKPESTLDKIKGQCSQSLFHQWVKDNGFAITPIYGNPTPTQQALSVTTILSPYIFRNQKTIFSNKNLISNINNLNYSDLTTINNFLIWYKAEFGDCIKTNGYYRSNLFASIGKIYYNNVLNKNLTAKELAKRVKDYCRRFTSIVDENASSGIVKSQNLYESMVYHMSKPQSPLTRN
;
A
#
# COMPACT_ATOMS: atom_id res chain seq x y z
N MET A 1 18.30 16.88 -23.24
CA MET A 1 19.08 17.56 -22.20
C MET A 1 18.09 17.97 -21.09
N HIS A 2 17.98 17.22 -20.00
CA HIS A 2 17.13 17.61 -18.86
C HIS A 2 17.82 18.77 -18.14
N VAL A 3 17.26 19.95 -18.23
CA VAL A 3 17.70 21.09 -17.41
C VAL A 3 17.31 20.78 -15.97
N GLN A 4 18.29 20.55 -15.12
CA GLN A 4 18.05 20.28 -13.71
C GLN A 4 17.51 21.56 -13.06
N LYS A 5 16.20 21.61 -12.81
CA LYS A 5 15.56 22.75 -12.13
C LYS A 5 16.02 22.78 -10.67
N ASN A 6 16.62 23.87 -10.25
CA ASN A 6 17.08 24.08 -8.88
C ASN A 6 15.98 24.71 -8.03
N ALA A 7 15.93 24.36 -6.75
CA ALA A 7 15.04 25.01 -5.79
C ALA A 7 15.59 26.39 -5.40
N VAL A 8 14.69 27.35 -5.26
CA VAL A 8 14.95 28.64 -4.59
C VAL A 8 14.58 28.49 -3.14
N GLN A 9 15.40 28.99 -2.23
CA GLN A 9 15.08 29.03 -0.81
C GLN A 9 14.31 30.28 -0.51
N GLU A 10 13.17 30.14 0.17
CA GLU A 10 12.28 31.24 0.56
C GLU A 10 11.81 31.04 1.99
N THR A 11 11.77 32.11 2.80
CA THR A 11 11.13 32.12 4.12
C THR A 11 9.78 32.79 4.01
N THR A 12 8.73 32.17 4.53
CA THR A 12 7.35 32.69 4.40
C THR A 12 6.58 32.48 5.68
N ILE A 13 5.84 33.52 6.10
CA ILE A 13 4.86 33.39 7.17
C ILE A 13 3.61 32.73 6.65
N ILE A 14 3.23 31.63 7.28
CA ILE A 14 2.01 30.88 6.98
C ILE A 14 0.93 31.26 7.97
N ASP A 15 -0.22 31.66 7.46
CA ASP A 15 -1.39 32.10 8.21
C ASP A 15 -2.69 31.68 7.48
N LYS A 16 -3.85 32.09 8.01
CA LYS A 16 -5.16 31.82 7.42
C LYS A 16 -5.34 32.37 6.00
N ASN A 17 -4.59 33.37 5.57
CA ASN A 17 -4.76 34.04 4.28
C ASN A 17 -4.05 33.27 3.15
N ASN A 18 -3.05 32.44 3.49
CA ASN A 18 -2.23 31.77 2.49
C ASN A 18 -2.14 30.23 2.63
N ILE A 19 -2.57 29.66 3.75
CA ILE A 19 -2.49 28.20 4.00
C ILE A 19 -3.18 27.37 2.89
N ASP A 20 -4.26 27.86 2.31
CA ASP A 20 -5.01 27.19 1.24
C ASP A 20 -4.31 27.25 -0.13
N ASN A 21 -3.20 27.97 -0.22
CA ASN A 21 -2.32 27.93 -1.39
C ASN A 21 -1.42 26.68 -1.37
N TYR A 22 -1.30 25.98 -0.24
CA TYR A 22 -0.48 24.79 -0.08
C TYR A 22 -1.33 23.54 -0.26
N ILE A 23 -1.19 22.89 -1.42
CA ILE A 23 -2.02 21.74 -1.82
C ILE A 23 -1.26 20.46 -1.54
N ARG A 24 -1.88 19.56 -0.78
CA ARG A 24 -1.39 18.19 -0.61
C ARG A 24 -1.58 17.40 -1.90
N ARG A 25 -0.66 16.50 -2.19
CA ARG A 25 -0.84 15.46 -3.21
C ARG A 25 -1.36 14.18 -2.56
N ASP A 26 -2.43 13.63 -3.16
CA ASP A 26 -3.02 12.37 -2.68
C ASP A 26 -2.11 11.15 -2.92
N GLU A 27 -1.20 11.24 -3.92
CA GLU A 27 -0.25 10.20 -4.27
C GLU A 27 0.95 10.08 -3.31
N HIS A 28 1.10 11.05 -2.38
CA HIS A 28 2.14 11.00 -1.36
C HIS A 28 1.75 10.14 -0.16
N ARG A 29 2.69 10.02 0.80
CA ARG A 29 2.52 9.23 2.02
C ARG A 29 1.12 9.40 2.61
N GLU A 30 0.56 8.28 3.06
CA GLU A 30 -0.70 8.25 3.75
C GLU A 30 -0.77 9.24 4.89
N TYR A 31 -1.90 9.95 5.01
CA TYR A 31 -2.15 10.83 6.13
C TYR A 31 -2.13 10.05 7.44
N ARG A 32 -1.26 10.46 8.36
CA ARG A 32 -1.11 9.85 9.68
C ARG A 32 -1.61 10.81 10.76
N PRO A 33 -2.90 10.73 11.16
CA PRO A 33 -3.52 11.68 12.09
C PRO A 33 -2.72 11.84 13.40
N ASN A 34 -2.26 10.74 13.97
CA ASN A 34 -1.48 10.75 15.21
C ASN A 34 -0.13 11.48 15.07
N HIS A 35 0.52 11.34 13.92
CA HIS A 35 1.77 12.04 13.64
C HIS A 35 1.54 13.55 13.45
N THR A 36 0.55 13.91 12.64
CA THR A 36 0.12 15.29 12.43
C THR A 36 -0.27 15.97 13.74
N ASN A 37 -1.02 15.29 14.62
CA ASN A 37 -1.42 15.81 15.93
C ASN A 37 -0.21 16.07 16.85
N LYS A 38 0.80 15.20 16.84
CA LYS A 38 2.04 15.42 17.59
C LYS A 38 2.80 16.65 17.10
N ILE A 39 2.91 16.81 15.78
CA ILE A 39 3.54 17.99 15.19
C ILE A 39 2.76 19.26 15.58
N ALA A 40 1.43 19.26 15.43
CA ALA A 40 0.58 20.40 15.77
C ALA A 40 0.75 20.82 17.25
N ALA A 41 0.71 19.85 18.16
CA ALA A 41 0.92 20.08 19.58
C ALA A 41 2.33 20.59 19.91
N SER A 42 3.36 20.14 19.20
CA SER A 42 4.74 20.62 19.38
C SER A 42 4.87 22.09 18.93
N ILE A 43 4.28 22.43 17.79
CA ILE A 43 4.28 23.80 17.28
C ILE A 43 3.59 24.76 18.27
N LEU A 44 2.45 24.39 18.83
CA LEU A 44 1.76 25.18 19.85
C LEU A 44 2.57 25.38 21.15
N LYS A 45 3.54 24.51 21.42
CA LYS A 45 4.49 24.63 22.52
C LYS A 45 5.73 25.46 22.15
N GLY A 46 5.74 26.09 20.98
CA GLY A 46 6.87 26.92 20.52
C GLY A 46 8.02 26.10 19.90
N VAL A 47 7.82 24.80 19.65
CA VAL A 47 8.84 24.00 18.94
C VAL A 47 8.69 24.23 17.44
N HIS A 48 9.70 24.86 16.84
CA HIS A 48 9.73 25.09 15.40
C HIS A 48 9.92 23.76 14.64
N PRO A 49 9.12 23.47 13.58
CA PRO A 49 9.29 22.24 12.80
C PRO A 49 10.65 22.25 12.08
N GLU A 50 11.43 21.18 12.26
CA GLU A 50 12.75 21.06 11.63
C GLU A 50 12.66 20.86 10.12
N GLY A 51 13.61 21.45 9.39
CA GLY A 51 13.86 21.30 7.96
C GLY A 51 12.87 22.02 7.05
N ASN A 52 13.30 22.29 5.83
CA ASN A 52 12.54 23.02 4.83
C ASN A 52 11.34 22.19 4.33
N ILE A 53 10.26 22.91 4.01
CA ILE A 53 9.14 22.32 3.26
C ILE A 53 9.45 22.46 1.77
N THR A 54 9.36 21.37 1.02
CA THR A 54 9.63 21.39 -0.42
C THR A 54 8.32 21.49 -1.19
N VAL A 55 8.23 22.46 -2.09
CA VAL A 55 7.03 22.70 -2.91
C VAL A 55 7.37 22.86 -4.39
N ASN A 56 6.40 22.52 -5.24
CA ASN A 56 6.35 22.95 -6.64
C ASN A 56 5.32 24.07 -6.77
N ARG A 57 5.78 25.26 -7.15
CA ARG A 57 4.92 26.42 -7.38
C ARG A 57 4.40 26.42 -8.81
N ILE A 58 3.07 26.36 -8.95
CA ILE A 58 2.35 26.43 -10.22
C ILE A 58 1.36 27.59 -10.12
N GLY A 59 1.69 28.70 -10.77
CA GLY A 59 0.93 29.93 -10.62
C GLY A 59 0.91 30.43 -9.17
N LYS A 60 -0.28 30.55 -8.57
CA LYS A 60 -0.47 30.97 -7.17
C LYS A 60 -0.51 29.81 -6.16
N LYS A 61 -0.44 28.57 -6.64
CA LYS A 61 -0.55 27.36 -5.80
C LYS A 61 0.81 26.72 -5.58
N ASN A 62 1.04 26.25 -4.36
CA ASN A 62 2.22 25.51 -3.96
C ASN A 62 1.83 24.05 -3.72
N ARG A 63 2.20 23.18 -4.64
CA ARG A 63 1.98 21.74 -4.48
C ARG A 63 3.09 21.19 -3.59
N VAL A 64 2.74 20.63 -2.43
CA VAL A 64 3.70 20.17 -1.44
C VAL A 64 4.33 18.85 -1.88
N ILE A 65 5.64 18.84 -2.11
CA ILE A 65 6.44 17.65 -2.44
C ILE A 65 6.86 16.94 -1.15
N ASP A 66 7.43 17.67 -0.17
CA ASP A 66 7.72 17.14 1.18
C ASP A 66 7.26 18.13 2.24
N GLY A 67 6.90 17.61 3.42
CA GLY A 67 6.38 18.39 4.53
C GLY A 67 4.85 18.41 4.66
N ASN A 68 4.13 17.52 3.98
CA ASN A 68 2.66 17.44 4.03
C ASN A 68 2.11 17.41 5.47
N HIS A 69 2.69 16.58 6.36
CA HIS A 69 2.24 16.51 7.75
C HIS A 69 2.49 17.82 8.52
N ARG A 70 3.53 18.58 8.15
CA ARG A 70 3.81 19.91 8.74
C ARG A 70 2.75 20.90 8.30
N ILE A 71 2.44 20.98 7.01
CA ILE A 71 1.37 21.84 6.49
C ILE A 71 0.01 21.47 7.08
N ASP A 72 -0.31 20.16 7.17
CA ASP A 72 -1.57 19.71 7.77
C ASP A 72 -1.65 20.03 9.27
N ALA A 73 -0.53 19.98 9.99
CA ALA A 73 -0.44 20.39 11.40
C ALA A 73 -0.69 21.89 11.58
N ILE A 74 -0.11 22.71 10.71
CA ILE A 74 -0.31 24.16 10.72
C ILE A 74 -1.76 24.52 10.37
N ARG A 75 -2.33 23.89 9.35
CA ARG A 75 -3.75 24.04 8.99
C ARG A 75 -4.67 23.73 10.18
N LYS A 76 -4.33 22.70 10.93
CA LYS A 76 -5.06 22.34 12.15
C LYS A 76 -4.94 23.42 13.23
N ASN A 77 -3.75 23.98 13.46
CA ASN A 77 -3.54 25.03 14.43
C ASN A 77 -4.26 26.34 14.03
N ILE A 78 -4.24 26.71 12.74
CA ILE A 78 -5.02 27.84 12.21
C ILE A 78 -6.53 27.62 12.38
N ALA A 79 -7.02 26.38 12.23
CA ALA A 79 -8.44 26.07 12.46
C ALA A 79 -8.84 26.18 13.95
N LEU A 80 -7.89 25.98 14.88
CA LEU A 80 -8.11 26.15 16.31
C LEU A 80 -7.97 27.63 16.75
N ASP A 81 -7.03 28.35 16.16
CA ASP A 81 -6.77 29.76 16.38
C ASP A 81 -6.56 30.48 15.05
N PRO A 82 -7.57 31.23 14.55
CA PRO A 82 -7.47 31.97 13.28
C PRO A 82 -6.39 33.06 13.24
N ASN A 83 -5.83 33.46 14.40
CA ASN A 83 -4.72 34.40 14.48
C ASN A 83 -3.36 33.73 14.52
N PHE A 84 -3.34 32.39 14.53
CA PHE A 84 -2.11 31.60 14.46
C PHE A 84 -1.35 31.91 13.18
N SER A 85 -0.07 32.17 13.32
CA SER A 85 0.87 32.29 12.21
C SER A 85 2.22 31.68 12.59
N ILE A 86 2.96 31.20 11.57
CA ILE A 86 4.28 30.63 11.77
C ILE A 86 5.17 30.92 10.57
N GLU A 87 6.40 31.33 10.84
CA GLU A 87 7.43 31.50 9.82
C GLU A 87 8.07 30.15 9.49
N LEU A 88 8.22 29.81 8.19
CA LEU A 88 8.78 28.55 7.73
C LEU A 88 9.69 28.76 6.53
N ASP A 89 10.69 27.88 6.42
CA ASP A 89 11.59 27.82 5.29
C ASP A 89 11.10 26.84 4.23
N PHE A 90 11.14 27.27 2.98
CA PHE A 90 10.70 26.53 1.80
C PHE A 90 11.82 26.34 0.79
N SER A 91 11.88 25.15 0.21
CA SER A 91 12.62 24.87 -1.01
C SER A 91 11.62 24.86 -2.18
N VAL A 92 11.58 25.94 -2.96
CA VAL A 92 10.58 26.18 -3.99
C VAL A 92 11.12 25.82 -5.37
N TYR A 93 10.54 24.80 -6.00
CA TYR A 93 10.66 24.56 -7.42
C TYR A 93 9.53 25.27 -8.17
N LYS A 94 9.72 25.55 -9.48
CA LYS A 94 8.70 26.18 -10.31
C LYS A 94 8.38 25.29 -11.50
N ASP A 95 7.08 25.12 -11.74
CA ASP A 95 6.55 24.46 -12.94
C ASP A 95 7.19 23.08 -13.25
N LEU A 96 7.37 22.27 -12.18
CA LEU A 96 7.74 20.87 -12.34
C LEU A 96 6.55 20.09 -12.94
N THR A 97 6.86 19.21 -13.86
CA THR A 97 5.92 18.16 -14.28
C THR A 97 5.66 17.18 -13.15
N LEU A 98 4.60 16.39 -13.26
CA LEU A 98 4.28 15.37 -12.27
C LEU A 98 5.42 14.36 -12.09
N THR A 99 6.07 13.96 -13.18
CA THR A 99 7.22 13.04 -13.15
C THR A 99 8.41 13.66 -12.40
N GLU A 100 8.74 14.93 -12.70
CA GLU A 100 9.82 15.65 -12.00
C GLU A 100 9.53 15.81 -10.50
N GLU A 101 8.28 16.05 -10.11
CA GLU A 101 7.90 16.09 -8.69
C GLU A 101 8.12 14.74 -7.99
N VAL A 102 7.75 13.63 -8.65
CA VAL A 102 7.97 12.27 -8.12
C VAL A 102 9.47 12.00 -7.94
N GLU A 103 10.29 12.34 -8.93
CA GLU A 103 11.75 12.20 -8.85
C GLU A 103 12.34 13.03 -7.69
N LYS A 104 11.91 14.29 -7.54
CA LYS A 104 12.35 15.15 -6.43
C LYS A 104 11.94 14.58 -5.07
N TYR A 105 10.70 14.10 -4.96
CA TYR A 105 10.24 13.45 -3.75
C TYR A 105 11.09 12.23 -3.40
N GLN A 106 11.44 11.39 -4.37
CA GLN A 106 12.29 10.22 -4.17
C GLN A 106 13.68 10.58 -3.68
N ILE A 107 14.30 11.63 -4.24
CA ILE A 107 15.60 12.13 -3.80
C ILE A 107 15.56 12.60 -2.34
N ILE A 108 14.52 13.34 -1.96
CA ILE A 108 14.33 13.86 -0.60
C ILE A 108 13.99 12.71 0.37
N ALA A 109 13.15 11.78 -0.05
CA ALA A 109 12.70 10.68 0.77
C ALA A 109 13.76 9.58 1.00
N ASN A 110 14.83 9.54 0.19
CA ASN A 110 15.93 8.59 0.37
C ASN A 110 16.66 8.72 1.73
N SER A 111 16.46 9.82 2.43
CA SER A 111 16.89 9.98 3.83
C SER A 111 16.01 9.26 4.86
N LYS A 112 14.79 8.83 4.45
CA LYS A 112 13.85 8.05 5.30
C LYS A 112 13.26 6.94 4.43
N PRO A 113 13.43 5.66 4.77
CA PRO A 113 12.94 4.57 3.96
C PRO A 113 11.42 4.66 3.78
N GLU A 114 10.99 4.78 2.53
CA GLU A 114 9.58 4.75 2.16
C GLU A 114 9.01 3.35 2.38
N SER A 115 7.75 3.30 2.84
CA SER A 115 7.03 2.03 2.83
C SER A 115 6.80 1.56 1.38
N THR A 116 6.66 0.26 1.19
CA THR A 116 6.33 -0.30 -0.14
C THR A 116 5.05 0.33 -0.71
N LEU A 117 4.07 0.64 0.14
CA LEU A 117 2.83 1.30 -0.27
C LEU A 117 3.06 2.73 -0.77
N ASP A 118 3.89 3.51 -0.07
CA ASP A 118 4.22 4.88 -0.49
C ASP A 118 4.94 4.88 -1.85
N LYS A 119 5.86 3.91 -2.07
CA LYS A 119 6.51 3.71 -3.36
C LYS A 119 5.52 3.38 -4.48
N ILE A 120 4.57 2.48 -4.22
CA ILE A 120 3.53 2.14 -5.19
C ILE A 120 2.67 3.36 -5.51
N LYS A 121 2.21 4.10 -4.50
CA LYS A 121 1.42 5.33 -4.70
C LYS A 121 2.16 6.37 -5.53
N GLY A 122 3.45 6.58 -5.27
CA GLY A 122 4.27 7.53 -6.01
C GLY A 122 4.61 7.07 -7.43
N GLN A 123 5.22 5.89 -7.55
CA GLN A 123 5.79 5.40 -8.82
C GLN A 123 4.78 4.75 -9.75
N CYS A 124 3.61 4.33 -9.25
CA CYS A 124 2.53 3.77 -10.05
C CYS A 124 1.35 4.73 -10.22
N SER A 125 1.48 6.00 -9.84
CA SER A 125 0.38 6.98 -9.86
C SER A 125 -0.25 7.21 -11.23
N GLN A 126 0.49 6.96 -12.30
CA GLN A 126 0.02 7.07 -13.69
C GLN A 126 -0.23 5.70 -14.35
N SER A 127 -0.08 4.61 -13.58
CA SER A 127 -0.28 3.26 -14.12
C SER A 127 -1.76 2.94 -14.30
N LEU A 128 -2.03 2.01 -15.23
CA LEU A 128 -3.36 1.42 -15.39
C LEU A 128 -3.89 0.80 -14.09
N PHE A 129 -2.99 0.21 -13.30
CA PHE A 129 -3.29 -0.31 -11.98
C PHE A 129 -3.91 0.75 -11.06
N HIS A 130 -3.28 1.92 -10.95
CA HIS A 130 -3.78 2.99 -10.10
C HIS A 130 -5.15 3.50 -10.55
N GLN A 131 -5.32 3.73 -11.86
CA GLN A 131 -6.59 4.15 -12.44
C GLN A 131 -7.69 3.09 -12.20
N TRP A 132 -7.39 1.82 -12.47
CA TRP A 132 -8.32 0.72 -12.30
C TRP A 132 -8.79 0.59 -10.84
N VAL A 133 -7.87 0.75 -9.87
CA VAL A 133 -8.21 0.70 -8.44
C VAL A 133 -9.09 1.88 -8.01
N LYS A 134 -8.84 3.07 -8.57
CA LYS A 134 -9.71 4.24 -8.31
C LYS A 134 -11.12 4.02 -8.84
N ASP A 135 -11.26 3.47 -10.05
CA ASP A 135 -12.55 3.35 -10.73
C ASP A 135 -13.36 2.14 -10.27
N ASN A 136 -12.71 1.03 -9.99
CA ASN A 136 -13.38 -0.25 -9.73
C ASN A 136 -13.21 -0.74 -8.28
N GLY A 137 -12.09 -0.39 -7.65
CA GLY A 137 -11.67 -0.97 -6.40
C GLY A 137 -11.36 -2.47 -6.50
N PHE A 138 -10.84 -3.05 -5.41
CA PHE A 138 -10.75 -4.50 -5.26
C PHE A 138 -11.86 -5.02 -4.35
N ALA A 139 -12.33 -6.24 -4.63
CA ALA A 139 -13.46 -6.85 -3.95
C ALA A 139 -13.26 -7.05 -2.43
N ILE A 140 -12.02 -7.04 -1.91
CA ILE A 140 -11.73 -7.41 -0.53
C ILE A 140 -11.35 -6.22 0.35
N THR A 141 -10.47 -5.34 -0.11
CA THR A 141 -9.97 -4.25 0.74
C THR A 141 -9.67 -3.02 -0.09
N PRO A 142 -10.06 -1.82 0.35
CA PRO A 142 -9.63 -0.60 -0.29
C PRO A 142 -8.11 -0.46 -0.15
N ILE A 143 -7.39 -0.57 -1.25
CA ILE A 143 -5.91 -0.50 -1.29
C ILE A 143 -5.40 0.87 -0.85
N TYR A 144 -6.19 1.91 -1.06
CA TYR A 144 -5.86 3.31 -0.79
C TYR A 144 -6.71 3.94 0.34
N GLY A 145 -7.54 3.15 1.01
CA GLY A 145 -8.36 3.61 2.14
C GLY A 145 -7.86 3.05 3.46
N ASN A 146 -8.12 3.75 4.55
CA ASN A 146 -7.92 3.19 5.87
C ASN A 146 -8.98 2.10 6.10
N PRO A 147 -8.57 0.84 6.38
CA PRO A 147 -9.53 -0.20 6.73
C PRO A 147 -10.31 0.23 7.97
N THR A 148 -11.60 -0.10 8.01
CA THR A 148 -12.38 0.10 9.22
C THR A 148 -11.75 -0.70 10.38
N PRO A 149 -12.02 -0.35 11.66
CA PRO A 149 -11.46 -1.07 12.80
C PRO A 149 -11.72 -2.58 12.79
N THR A 150 -12.76 -3.03 12.10
CA THR A 150 -13.15 -4.45 11.99
C THR A 150 -12.55 -5.16 10.78
N GLN A 151 -12.04 -4.43 9.78
CA GLN A 151 -11.47 -5.03 8.58
C GLN A 151 -10.01 -5.47 8.78
N GLN A 152 -9.64 -6.57 8.11
CA GLN A 152 -8.25 -7.01 8.00
C GLN A 152 -7.56 -6.22 6.89
N ALA A 153 -6.54 -5.46 7.24
CA ALA A 153 -5.71 -4.76 6.24
C ALA A 153 -4.77 -5.76 5.55
N LEU A 154 -5.02 -6.04 4.28
CA LEU A 154 -4.06 -6.71 3.41
C LEU A 154 -3.23 -5.65 2.68
N SER A 155 -1.91 -5.80 2.68
CA SER A 155 -1.05 -4.91 1.91
C SER A 155 -1.23 -5.14 0.41
N VAL A 156 -0.98 -4.11 -0.40
CA VAL A 156 -0.95 -4.23 -1.87
C VAL A 156 -0.01 -5.34 -2.31
N THR A 157 1.13 -5.47 -1.65
CA THR A 157 2.09 -6.56 -1.90
C THR A 157 1.46 -7.93 -1.68
N THR A 158 0.72 -8.11 -0.59
CA THR A 158 0.03 -9.38 -0.29
C THR A 158 -1.00 -9.72 -1.35
N ILE A 159 -1.73 -8.72 -1.87
CA ILE A 159 -2.78 -8.93 -2.88
C ILE A 159 -2.18 -9.25 -4.26
N LEU A 160 -1.14 -8.52 -4.67
CA LEU A 160 -0.61 -8.59 -6.03
C LEU A 160 0.49 -9.66 -6.21
N SER A 161 1.34 -9.89 -5.20
CA SER A 161 2.48 -10.80 -5.31
C SER A 161 2.09 -12.22 -5.75
N PRO A 162 1.02 -12.85 -5.28
CA PRO A 162 0.64 -14.18 -5.73
C PRO A 162 0.42 -14.28 -7.24
N TYR A 163 -0.13 -13.23 -7.85
CA TYR A 163 -0.33 -13.17 -9.29
C TYR A 163 0.96 -12.80 -10.03
N ILE A 164 1.63 -11.72 -9.64
CA ILE A 164 2.85 -11.21 -10.29
C ILE A 164 3.96 -12.28 -10.30
N PHE A 165 4.13 -12.98 -9.17
CA PHE A 165 5.20 -13.97 -8.99
C PHE A 165 4.72 -15.42 -9.14
N ARG A 166 3.56 -15.67 -9.77
CA ARG A 166 2.98 -17.02 -9.88
C ARG A 166 3.91 -18.05 -10.50
N ASN A 167 4.73 -17.62 -11.45
CA ASN A 167 5.67 -18.48 -12.17
C ASN A 167 7.06 -18.57 -11.49
N GLN A 168 7.28 -17.88 -10.38
CA GLN A 168 8.55 -17.89 -9.65
C GLN A 168 8.50 -18.83 -8.45
N LYS A 169 9.67 -19.28 -7.97
CA LYS A 169 9.74 -20.11 -6.75
C LYS A 169 9.29 -19.35 -5.49
N THR A 170 9.60 -18.07 -5.39
CA THR A 170 9.25 -17.23 -4.23
C THR A 170 7.79 -16.77 -4.28
N ILE A 171 7.15 -16.64 -3.11
CA ILE A 171 5.78 -16.13 -2.98
C ILE A 171 5.76 -14.61 -2.94
N PHE A 172 6.70 -14.03 -2.21
CA PHE A 172 6.88 -12.59 -2.06
C PHE A 172 8.24 -12.17 -2.59
N SER A 173 8.26 -11.11 -3.37
CA SER A 173 9.48 -10.42 -3.77
C SER A 173 9.19 -8.94 -3.89
N ASN A 174 10.01 -8.11 -3.23
CA ASN A 174 9.98 -6.67 -3.47
C ASN A 174 10.81 -6.28 -4.69
N LYS A 175 11.62 -7.22 -5.20
CA LYS A 175 12.45 -6.98 -6.38
C LYS A 175 11.53 -6.86 -7.62
N ASN A 176 11.68 -5.75 -8.32
CA ASN A 176 10.90 -5.44 -9.52
C ASN A 176 9.37 -5.34 -9.32
N LEU A 177 8.87 -5.26 -8.07
CA LEU A 177 7.43 -5.18 -7.80
C LEU A 177 6.78 -3.99 -8.52
N ILE A 178 7.38 -2.82 -8.42
CA ILE A 178 6.89 -1.58 -9.03
C ILE A 178 6.83 -1.71 -10.57
N SER A 179 7.92 -2.20 -11.18
CA SER A 179 7.96 -2.44 -12.62
C SER A 179 6.88 -3.43 -13.06
N ASN A 180 6.67 -4.50 -12.29
CA ASN A 180 5.61 -5.46 -12.60
C ASN A 180 4.21 -4.87 -12.44
N ILE A 181 3.98 -4.01 -11.44
CA ILE A 181 2.69 -3.32 -11.26
C ILE A 181 2.40 -2.40 -12.45
N ASN A 182 3.40 -1.65 -12.93
CA ASN A 182 3.26 -0.76 -14.07
C ASN A 182 2.98 -1.52 -15.39
N ASN A 183 3.32 -2.79 -15.46
CA ASN A 183 3.08 -3.66 -16.61
C ASN A 183 1.76 -4.44 -16.54
N LEU A 184 0.98 -4.32 -15.45
CA LEU A 184 -0.33 -4.96 -15.36
C LEU A 184 -1.30 -4.34 -16.38
N ASN A 185 -2.02 -5.21 -17.09
CA ASN A 185 -3.08 -4.81 -18.01
C ASN A 185 -4.48 -5.08 -17.40
N TYR A 186 -5.55 -4.70 -18.12
CA TYR A 186 -6.93 -4.91 -17.66
C TYR A 186 -7.27 -6.38 -17.40
N SER A 187 -6.78 -7.30 -18.24
CA SER A 187 -7.01 -8.73 -18.07
C SER A 187 -6.36 -9.26 -16.78
N ASP A 188 -5.14 -8.78 -16.48
CA ASP A 188 -4.44 -9.11 -15.24
C ASP A 188 -5.23 -8.66 -14.02
N LEU A 189 -5.68 -7.39 -14.02
CA LEU A 189 -6.44 -6.80 -12.92
C LEU A 189 -7.80 -7.48 -12.73
N THR A 190 -8.47 -7.83 -13.82
CA THR A 190 -9.71 -8.61 -13.79
C THR A 190 -9.46 -10.00 -13.20
N THR A 191 -8.37 -10.65 -13.59
CA THR A 191 -8.00 -11.98 -13.05
C THR A 191 -7.73 -11.92 -11.56
N ILE A 192 -7.01 -10.89 -11.10
CA ILE A 192 -6.76 -10.66 -9.67
C ILE A 192 -8.09 -10.44 -8.93
N ASN A 193 -8.97 -9.60 -9.47
CA ASN A 193 -10.26 -9.32 -8.83
C ASN A 193 -11.16 -10.55 -8.76
N ASN A 194 -11.19 -11.37 -9.80
CA ASN A 194 -11.93 -12.64 -9.80
C ASN A 194 -11.42 -13.60 -8.71
N PHE A 195 -10.11 -13.67 -8.49
CA PHE A 195 -9.57 -14.41 -7.35
C PHE A 195 -10.07 -13.85 -6.02
N LEU A 196 -10.08 -12.51 -5.85
CA LEU A 196 -10.53 -11.88 -4.62
C LEU A 196 -12.03 -12.14 -4.36
N ILE A 197 -12.86 -12.08 -5.41
CA ILE A 197 -14.30 -12.41 -5.33
C ILE A 197 -14.49 -13.86 -4.89
N TRP A 198 -13.78 -14.80 -5.55
CA TRP A 198 -13.82 -16.21 -5.18
C TRP A 198 -13.34 -16.42 -3.74
N TYR A 199 -12.23 -15.78 -3.36
CA TYR A 199 -11.67 -15.90 -2.01
C TYR A 199 -12.66 -15.45 -0.94
N LYS A 200 -13.32 -14.32 -1.17
CA LYS A 200 -14.37 -13.81 -0.28
C LYS A 200 -15.56 -14.78 -0.20
N ALA A 201 -16.01 -15.30 -1.33
CA ALA A 201 -17.14 -16.24 -1.37
C ALA A 201 -16.83 -17.55 -0.61
N GLU A 202 -15.61 -18.05 -0.67
CA GLU A 202 -15.24 -19.32 -0.05
C GLU A 202 -14.80 -19.21 1.42
N PHE A 203 -14.15 -18.12 1.79
CA PHE A 203 -13.52 -17.95 3.10
C PHE A 203 -14.18 -16.83 3.95
N GLY A 204 -15.21 -16.20 3.43
CA GLY A 204 -15.96 -15.13 4.12
C GLY A 204 -15.32 -13.76 4.01
N ASP A 205 -15.83 -12.82 4.79
CA ASP A 205 -15.40 -11.43 4.75
C ASP A 205 -13.99 -11.21 5.34
N CYS A 206 -13.33 -10.15 4.84
CA CYS A 206 -12.02 -9.71 5.30
C CYS A 206 -12.12 -8.98 6.64
N ILE A 207 -12.41 -9.71 7.72
CA ILE A 207 -12.48 -9.21 9.08
C ILE A 207 -11.29 -9.67 9.91
N LYS A 208 -10.92 -8.91 10.95
CA LYS A 208 -9.71 -9.16 11.76
C LYS A 208 -9.66 -10.54 12.42
N THR A 209 -10.82 -11.09 12.75
CA THR A 209 -10.95 -12.42 13.37
C THR A 209 -10.88 -13.56 12.36
N ASN A 210 -10.94 -13.25 11.07
CA ASN A 210 -10.89 -14.28 10.02
C ASN A 210 -9.44 -14.69 9.72
N GLY A 211 -9.01 -15.80 10.27
CA GLY A 211 -7.65 -16.31 10.13
C GLY A 211 -7.20 -16.61 8.69
N TYR A 212 -8.12 -16.77 7.73
CA TYR A 212 -7.79 -16.97 6.33
C TYR A 212 -7.16 -15.72 5.67
N TYR A 213 -7.37 -14.53 6.23
CA TYR A 213 -6.78 -13.27 5.74
C TYR A 213 -5.40 -12.95 6.35
N ARG A 214 -4.78 -13.88 7.07
CA ARG A 214 -3.36 -13.74 7.46
C ARG A 214 -2.49 -13.71 6.20
N SER A 215 -1.58 -12.77 6.10
CA SER A 215 -0.88 -12.39 4.85
C SER A 215 -0.21 -13.55 4.12
N ASN A 216 0.50 -14.42 4.84
CA ASN A 216 1.19 -15.55 4.22
C ASN A 216 0.23 -16.65 3.76
N LEU A 217 -0.84 -16.91 4.52
CA LEU A 217 -1.86 -17.88 4.14
C LEU A 217 -2.62 -17.41 2.90
N PHE A 218 -3.05 -16.16 2.89
CA PHE A 218 -3.70 -15.54 1.75
C PHE A 218 -2.84 -15.64 0.49
N ALA A 219 -1.57 -15.24 0.59
CA ALA A 219 -0.65 -15.26 -0.56
C ALA A 219 -0.35 -16.68 -1.05
N SER A 220 -0.22 -17.65 -0.14
CA SER A 220 0.00 -19.07 -0.50
C SER A 220 -1.20 -19.64 -1.25
N ILE A 221 -2.42 -19.38 -0.76
CA ILE A 221 -3.65 -19.81 -1.44
C ILE A 221 -3.76 -19.13 -2.81
N GLY A 222 -3.47 -17.83 -2.89
CA GLY A 222 -3.50 -17.10 -4.15
C GLY A 222 -2.55 -17.68 -5.19
N LYS A 223 -1.32 -17.97 -4.81
CA LYS A 223 -0.35 -18.60 -5.72
C LYS A 223 -0.78 -19.99 -6.18
N ILE A 224 -1.33 -20.80 -5.29
CA ILE A 224 -1.86 -22.12 -5.65
C ILE A 224 -3.06 -21.97 -6.59
N TYR A 225 -3.95 -21.00 -6.35
CA TYR A 225 -5.07 -20.69 -7.23
C TYR A 225 -4.60 -20.36 -8.65
N TYR A 226 -3.68 -19.42 -8.79
CA TYR A 226 -3.19 -19.00 -10.10
C TYR A 226 -2.46 -20.13 -10.86
N ASN A 227 -1.76 -21.01 -10.15
CA ASN A 227 -1.02 -22.10 -10.76
C ASN A 227 -1.89 -23.32 -11.11
N ASN A 228 -2.94 -23.59 -10.36
CA ASN A 228 -3.72 -24.82 -10.53
C ASN A 228 -5.11 -24.56 -11.12
N VAL A 229 -5.82 -23.53 -10.67
CA VAL A 229 -7.18 -23.26 -11.16
C VAL A 229 -7.15 -22.64 -12.56
N LEU A 230 -6.28 -21.65 -12.78
CA LEU A 230 -6.16 -21.04 -14.12
C LEU A 230 -5.61 -22.03 -15.16
N ASN A 231 -4.75 -22.95 -14.74
CA ASN A 231 -4.23 -24.01 -15.63
C ASN A 231 -5.17 -25.23 -15.73
N LYS A 232 -6.38 -25.15 -15.14
CA LYS A 232 -7.42 -26.21 -15.16
C LYS A 232 -6.99 -27.54 -14.54
N ASN A 233 -5.97 -27.56 -13.71
CA ASN A 233 -5.52 -28.76 -12.99
C ASN A 233 -6.41 -29.09 -11.78
N LEU A 234 -7.14 -28.08 -11.28
CA LEU A 234 -7.99 -28.17 -10.11
C LEU A 234 -9.14 -27.18 -10.27
N THR A 235 -10.34 -27.56 -9.85
CA THR A 235 -11.45 -26.60 -9.80
C THR A 235 -11.30 -25.68 -8.59
N ALA A 236 -11.85 -24.47 -8.69
CA ALA A 236 -11.83 -23.50 -7.59
C ALA A 236 -12.52 -24.05 -6.31
N LYS A 237 -13.59 -24.85 -6.49
CA LYS A 237 -14.32 -25.50 -5.40
C LYS A 237 -13.49 -26.57 -4.70
N GLU A 238 -12.78 -27.38 -5.48
CA GLU A 238 -11.85 -28.40 -4.94
C GLU A 238 -10.69 -27.76 -4.20
N LEU A 239 -10.13 -26.66 -4.74
CA LEU A 239 -9.09 -25.92 -4.04
C LEU A 239 -9.59 -25.41 -2.68
N ALA A 240 -10.75 -24.77 -2.63
CA ALA A 240 -11.33 -24.30 -1.37
C ALA A 240 -11.48 -25.42 -0.34
N LYS A 241 -12.00 -26.59 -0.77
CA LYS A 241 -12.13 -27.76 0.08
C LYS A 241 -10.77 -28.22 0.62
N ARG A 242 -9.77 -28.38 -0.25
CA ARG A 242 -8.41 -28.80 0.15
C ARG A 242 -7.74 -27.82 1.10
N VAL A 243 -7.92 -26.52 0.89
CA VAL A 243 -7.41 -25.46 1.80
C VAL A 243 -8.06 -25.57 3.18
N LYS A 244 -9.39 -25.68 3.24
CA LYS A 244 -10.13 -25.83 4.51
C LYS A 244 -9.69 -27.09 5.27
N ASP A 245 -9.53 -28.20 4.55
CA ASP A 245 -9.03 -29.45 5.13
C ASP A 245 -7.58 -29.33 5.61
N TYR A 246 -6.71 -28.69 4.83
CA TYR A 246 -5.33 -28.43 5.24
C TYR A 246 -5.26 -27.59 6.53
N CYS A 247 -5.95 -26.46 6.56
CA CYS A 247 -5.94 -25.57 7.74
C CYS A 247 -6.46 -26.29 8.99
N ARG A 248 -7.44 -27.16 8.87
CA ARG A 248 -7.97 -27.95 9.97
C ARG A 248 -6.98 -29.02 10.46
N ARG A 249 -6.28 -29.71 9.55
CA ARG A 249 -5.33 -30.80 9.91
C ARG A 249 -3.99 -30.28 10.41
N PHE A 250 -3.56 -29.14 9.94
CA PHE A 250 -2.23 -28.59 10.19
C PHE A 250 -2.30 -27.23 10.86
N THR A 251 -3.20 -27.07 11.84
CA THR A 251 -3.43 -25.81 12.54
C THR A 251 -2.15 -25.21 13.13
N SER A 252 -1.30 -26.02 13.76
CA SER A 252 -0.01 -25.57 14.34
C SER A 252 0.93 -24.98 13.27
N ILE A 253 1.06 -25.65 12.12
CA ILE A 253 1.90 -25.15 11.00
C ILE A 253 1.33 -23.84 10.46
N VAL A 254 0.01 -23.75 10.33
CA VAL A 254 -0.67 -22.54 9.87
C VAL A 254 -0.48 -21.41 10.87
N ASP A 255 -0.66 -21.65 12.15
CA ASP A 255 -0.53 -20.63 13.19
C ASP A 255 0.90 -20.10 13.32
N GLU A 256 1.88 -20.95 13.17
CA GLU A 256 3.29 -20.55 13.20
C GLU A 256 3.71 -19.75 11.97
N ASN A 257 3.22 -20.10 10.77
CA ASN A 257 3.75 -19.59 9.49
C ASN A 257 2.80 -18.63 8.75
N ALA A 258 1.54 -18.50 9.14
CA ALA A 258 0.54 -17.69 8.42
C ALA A 258 0.72 -16.18 8.60
N SER A 259 1.41 -15.75 9.66
CA SER A 259 1.76 -14.34 9.92
C SER A 259 3.00 -13.94 9.11
N SER A 260 3.33 -12.65 9.07
CA SER A 260 4.39 -12.08 8.23
C SER A 260 5.77 -12.75 8.37
N GLY A 261 6.54 -12.74 7.28
CA GLY A 261 7.93 -13.24 7.20
C GLY A 261 8.17 -14.04 5.91
N ILE A 262 9.24 -13.74 5.18
CA ILE A 262 9.53 -14.36 3.87
C ILE A 262 9.78 -15.87 4.00
N VAL A 263 10.58 -16.28 4.98
CA VAL A 263 10.88 -17.70 5.23
C VAL A 263 9.61 -18.45 5.63
N LYS A 264 8.81 -17.88 6.53
CA LYS A 264 7.54 -18.44 6.96
C LYS A 264 6.54 -18.59 5.83
N SER A 265 6.49 -17.62 4.90
CA SER A 265 5.61 -17.69 3.73
C SER A 265 6.00 -18.82 2.78
N GLN A 266 7.29 -19.02 2.56
CA GLN A 266 7.80 -20.10 1.71
C GLN A 266 7.50 -21.48 2.33
N ASN A 267 7.79 -21.65 3.63
CA ASN A 267 7.51 -22.88 4.35
C ASN A 267 6.02 -23.27 4.30
N LEU A 268 5.14 -22.27 4.52
CA LEU A 268 3.70 -22.52 4.46
C LEU A 268 3.25 -22.94 3.06
N TYR A 269 3.71 -22.22 2.03
CA TYR A 269 3.39 -22.56 0.64
C TYR A 269 3.85 -23.97 0.26
N GLU A 270 5.09 -24.32 0.54
CA GLU A 270 5.65 -25.64 0.24
C GLU A 270 4.91 -26.75 0.97
N SER A 271 4.61 -26.55 2.26
CA SER A 271 3.79 -27.48 3.03
C SER A 271 2.40 -27.67 2.43
N MET A 272 1.72 -26.56 2.05
CA MET A 272 0.41 -26.64 1.40
C MET A 272 0.48 -27.40 0.07
N VAL A 273 1.44 -27.08 -0.79
CA VAL A 273 1.62 -27.76 -2.08
C VAL A 273 1.85 -29.26 -1.88
N TYR A 274 2.74 -29.62 -0.97
CA TYR A 274 3.06 -31.02 -0.66
C TYR A 274 1.83 -31.82 -0.19
N HIS A 275 1.07 -31.28 0.76
CA HIS A 275 -0.07 -31.98 1.36
C HIS A 275 -1.30 -31.97 0.46
N MET A 276 -1.50 -30.94 -0.36
CA MET A 276 -2.64 -30.85 -1.27
C MET A 276 -2.42 -31.63 -2.59
N SER A 277 -1.18 -31.96 -2.96
CA SER A 277 -0.88 -32.80 -4.12
C SER A 277 -1.09 -34.29 -3.87
N LYS A 278 -1.11 -34.71 -2.60
CA LYS A 278 -1.33 -36.12 -2.25
C LYS A 278 -2.81 -36.49 -2.41
N PRO A 279 -3.11 -37.73 -2.89
CA PRO A 279 -4.45 -38.27 -2.83
C PRO A 279 -4.94 -38.23 -1.39
N GLN A 280 -6.14 -37.70 -1.17
CA GLN A 280 -6.72 -37.73 0.16
C GLN A 280 -7.08 -39.15 0.53
N SER A 281 -6.37 -39.74 1.47
CA SER A 281 -6.83 -40.96 2.12
C SER A 281 -8.19 -40.69 2.75
N PRO A 282 -9.19 -41.56 2.59
CA PRO A 282 -10.48 -41.40 3.24
C PRO A 282 -10.23 -41.27 4.74
N LEU A 283 -10.84 -40.24 5.36
CA LEU A 283 -10.80 -40.09 6.82
C LEU A 283 -11.45 -41.35 7.42
N THR A 284 -10.65 -42.20 8.05
CA THR A 284 -11.18 -43.13 9.05
C THR A 284 -11.79 -42.26 10.13
N ARG A 285 -13.14 -42.22 10.16
CA ARG A 285 -13.89 -41.69 11.29
C ARG A 285 -13.62 -42.63 12.47
N ASN A 286 -12.77 -42.22 13.38
CA ASN A 286 -12.79 -42.75 14.75
C ASN A 286 -13.76 -41.89 15.58
#